data_7d95f11fe8505afaa52f0819ca6ad4a7
#
_entry.id   7d95f11fe8505afaa52f0819ca6ad4a7
#
_cell.length_a   1.000
_cell.length_b   1.000
_cell.length_c   1.000
_cell.angle_alpha   90.00
_cell.angle_beta   90.00
_cell.angle_gamma   90.00
#
_symmetry.space_group_name_H-M   'P 1'
#
loop_
_entity.id
_entity.type
_entity.pdbx_description
1 polymer ?
#
loop_
_entity_poly.entity_id
_entity_poly.type
_entity_poly.pdbx_seq_one_letter_code
_entity_poly.pdbx_strand_id
1 'polypeptide(L)'
;LIRNHTTMGANILRPITMVPQICDGAKYHHERYDGKGYPCGLKGDDIPYVARIIGIADAYDAITSNRIYEKAQVTDYAVNELKKGRGTQFDPYLTDVMLEIIQNGFEFTDFPQFEFDEEAEQKKTSETDAFIVEVCKKTETDLHKTKDVDSLTGLLIRKSFENQVNTYLDNSLNRGVMFLMDVDNFLYVNKNYGHIAGDHIICRLADTIRAH
;
A
#
# COMPACT_ATOMS: atom_id res chain seq x y z
N LEU A 1 -16.59 -3.53 11.47
CA LEU A 1 -16.27 -2.77 10.24
C LEU A 1 -14.76 -2.79 9.96
N ILE A 2 -13.89 -2.55 10.94
CA ILE A 2 -12.43 -2.49 10.74
C ILE A 2 -11.86 -3.83 10.22
N ARG A 3 -12.33 -4.97 10.70
CA ARG A 3 -11.80 -6.29 10.29
C ARG A 3 -12.04 -6.66 8.82
N ASN A 4 -12.94 -5.98 8.14
CA ASN A 4 -13.28 -6.30 6.75
C ASN A 4 -12.27 -5.74 5.72
N HIS A 5 -11.42 -4.76 6.12
CA HIS A 5 -10.47 -4.15 5.18
C HIS A 5 -9.47 -5.17 4.61
N THR A 6 -9.07 -6.17 5.39
CA THR A 6 -8.16 -7.23 4.94
C THR A 6 -8.75 -8.03 3.78
N THR A 7 -10.01 -8.47 3.93
CA THR A 7 -10.71 -9.23 2.89
C THR A 7 -11.08 -8.34 1.70
N MET A 8 -11.46 -7.10 1.95
CA MET A 8 -11.74 -6.13 0.89
C MET A 8 -10.47 -5.80 0.11
N GLY A 9 -9.36 -5.52 0.79
CA GLY A 9 -8.06 -5.30 0.16
C GLY A 9 -7.63 -6.47 -0.72
N ALA A 10 -7.71 -7.69 -0.21
CA ALA A 10 -7.41 -8.88 -1.00
C ALA A 10 -8.31 -9.03 -2.24
N ASN A 11 -9.60 -8.69 -2.13
CA ASN A 11 -10.51 -8.73 -3.27
C ASN A 11 -10.20 -7.64 -4.31
N ILE A 12 -9.77 -6.47 -3.87
CA ILE A 12 -9.32 -5.38 -4.75
C ILE A 12 -8.05 -5.80 -5.51
N LEU A 13 -7.13 -6.47 -4.84
CA LEU A 13 -5.83 -6.87 -5.39
C LEU A 13 -5.88 -8.16 -6.21
N ARG A 14 -6.95 -8.97 -6.08
CA ARG A 14 -7.09 -10.29 -6.74
C ARG A 14 -6.84 -10.29 -8.25
N PRO A 15 -7.27 -9.26 -9.02
CA PRO A 15 -7.03 -9.23 -10.46
C PRO A 15 -5.57 -9.00 -10.84
N ILE A 16 -4.72 -8.59 -9.90
CA ILE A 16 -3.28 -8.38 -10.12
C ILE A 16 -2.57 -9.72 -9.97
N THR A 17 -2.50 -10.46 -11.07
CA THR A 17 -2.00 -11.85 -11.08
C THR A 17 -0.48 -11.96 -11.10
N MET A 18 0.21 -10.88 -11.56
CA MET A 18 1.67 -10.86 -11.70
C MET A 18 2.43 -10.83 -10.36
N VAL A 19 1.74 -10.53 -9.26
CA VAL A 19 2.30 -10.55 -7.91
C VAL A 19 1.45 -11.50 -7.04
N PRO A 20 1.68 -12.83 -7.13
CA PRO A 20 0.78 -13.84 -6.54
C PRO A 20 0.52 -13.66 -5.05
N GLN A 21 1.53 -13.20 -4.31
CA GLN A 21 1.46 -13.07 -2.85
C GLN A 21 0.84 -11.76 -2.35
N ILE A 22 0.50 -10.81 -3.25
CA ILE A 22 -0.03 -9.50 -2.85
C ILE A 22 -1.37 -9.64 -2.13
N CYS A 23 -2.22 -10.55 -2.61
CA CYS A 23 -3.52 -10.82 -1.99
C CYS A 23 -3.38 -11.45 -0.60
N ASP A 24 -2.41 -12.34 -0.43
CA ASP A 24 -2.15 -13.00 0.84
C ASP A 24 -1.61 -12.01 1.87
N GLY A 25 -0.70 -11.12 1.45
CA GLY A 25 -0.24 -10.02 2.27
C GLY A 25 -1.38 -9.15 2.76
N ALA A 26 -2.22 -8.66 1.85
CA ALA A 26 -3.37 -7.83 2.19
C ALA A 26 -4.40 -8.54 3.07
N LYS A 27 -4.63 -9.85 2.84
CA LYS A 27 -5.66 -10.60 3.54
C LYS A 27 -5.27 -10.97 4.96
N TYR A 28 -4.00 -11.37 5.16
CA TYR A 28 -3.58 -12.07 6.38
C TYR A 28 -2.63 -11.27 7.27
N HIS A 29 -2.29 -10.00 6.98
CA HIS A 29 -1.35 -9.21 7.79
C HIS A 29 -1.81 -8.97 9.23
N HIS A 30 -3.10 -9.14 9.52
CA HIS A 30 -3.63 -9.10 10.89
C HIS A 30 -3.82 -10.48 11.53
N GLU A 31 -3.37 -11.55 10.87
CA GLU A 31 -3.23 -12.84 11.56
C GLU A 31 -2.13 -12.74 12.63
N ARG A 32 -2.28 -13.53 13.66
CA ARG A 32 -1.34 -13.57 14.77
C ARG A 32 -0.67 -14.92 14.85
N TYR A 33 0.61 -14.94 15.17
CA TYR A 33 1.38 -16.18 15.25
C TYR A 33 0.79 -17.20 16.24
N ASP A 34 0.09 -16.72 17.28
CA ASP A 34 -0.64 -17.54 18.27
C ASP A 34 -2.01 -18.06 17.77
N GLY A 35 -2.47 -17.67 16.57
CA GLY A 35 -3.75 -18.06 16.00
C GLY A 35 -4.95 -17.26 16.49
N LYS A 36 -4.73 -16.16 17.22
CA LYS A 36 -5.81 -15.30 17.75
C LYS A 36 -6.08 -14.09 16.85
N GLY A 37 -5.53 -14.09 15.63
CA GLY A 37 -5.71 -13.04 14.63
C GLY A 37 -6.99 -13.16 13.83
N TYR A 38 -7.05 -12.43 12.75
CA TYR A 38 -8.14 -12.43 11.77
C TYR A 38 -7.58 -12.22 10.37
N PRO A 39 -8.29 -12.61 9.29
CA PRO A 39 -9.70 -13.01 9.24
C PRO A 39 -9.96 -14.51 9.46
N CYS A 40 -8.95 -15.37 9.39
CA CYS A 40 -9.10 -16.82 9.39
C CYS A 40 -8.62 -17.51 10.66
N GLY A 41 -7.86 -16.83 11.53
CA GLY A 41 -7.27 -17.42 12.73
C GLY A 41 -6.14 -18.39 12.41
N LEU A 42 -5.36 -18.13 11.35
CA LEU A 42 -4.19 -18.90 10.98
C LEU A 42 -3.13 -18.80 12.07
N LYS A 43 -2.33 -19.89 12.24
CA LYS A 43 -1.36 -19.97 13.32
C LYS A 43 0.03 -20.36 12.80
N GLY A 44 1.05 -19.74 13.37
CA GLY A 44 2.44 -20.11 13.07
C GLY A 44 2.75 -19.98 11.58
N ASP A 45 3.31 -21.04 11.01
CA ASP A 45 3.74 -21.09 9.62
C ASP A 45 2.59 -21.26 8.61
N ASP A 46 1.37 -21.51 9.07
CA ASP A 46 0.18 -21.48 8.20
C ASP A 46 -0.14 -20.05 7.73
N ILE A 47 0.38 -19.03 8.41
CA ILE A 47 0.27 -17.64 7.98
C ILE A 47 1.26 -17.41 6.83
N PRO A 48 0.82 -16.94 5.64
CA PRO A 48 1.72 -16.64 4.54
C PRO A 48 2.89 -15.74 4.97
N TYR A 49 4.10 -16.07 4.53
CA TYR A 49 5.31 -15.37 4.99
C TYR A 49 5.27 -13.87 4.74
N VAL A 50 4.77 -13.47 3.56
CA VAL A 50 4.57 -12.04 3.22
C VAL A 50 3.64 -11.33 4.20
N ALA A 51 2.59 -12.00 4.67
CA ALA A 51 1.65 -11.44 5.62
C ALA A 51 2.29 -11.27 7.01
N ARG A 52 3.15 -12.21 7.43
CA ARG A 52 3.93 -12.08 8.68
C ARG A 52 4.89 -10.89 8.63
N ILE A 53 5.54 -10.65 7.48
CA ILE A 53 6.40 -9.47 7.28
C ILE A 53 5.60 -8.18 7.35
N ILE A 54 4.49 -8.10 6.61
CA ILE A 54 3.63 -6.91 6.59
C ILE A 54 3.07 -6.64 7.98
N GLY A 55 2.61 -7.67 8.70
CA GLY A 55 2.02 -7.51 10.03
C GLY A 55 2.97 -6.92 11.07
N ILE A 56 4.26 -7.26 11.03
CA ILE A 56 5.23 -6.68 11.96
C ILE A 56 5.62 -5.26 11.53
N ALA A 57 5.72 -4.98 10.23
CA ALA A 57 6.00 -3.65 9.69
C ALA A 57 4.86 -2.67 9.98
N ASP A 58 3.61 -3.09 9.76
CA ASP A 58 2.39 -2.32 10.06
C ASP A 58 2.30 -1.97 11.54
N ALA A 59 2.58 -2.94 12.42
CA ALA A 59 2.59 -2.70 13.86
C ALA A 59 3.68 -1.68 14.27
N TYR A 60 4.86 -1.76 13.68
CA TYR A 60 5.94 -0.80 13.93
C TYR A 60 5.55 0.60 13.45
N ASP A 61 5.02 0.72 12.23
CA ASP A 61 4.56 1.98 11.68
C ASP A 61 3.44 2.60 12.52
N ALA A 62 2.44 1.83 12.89
CA ALA A 62 1.34 2.29 13.76
C ALA A 62 1.82 2.82 15.12
N ILE A 63 2.90 2.24 15.67
CA ILE A 63 3.50 2.71 16.92
C ILE A 63 4.27 4.01 16.70
N THR A 64 5.00 4.12 15.59
CA THR A 64 5.93 5.23 15.36
C THR A 64 5.28 6.44 14.72
N SER A 65 4.27 6.26 13.87
CA SER A 65 3.61 7.33 13.11
C SER A 65 2.63 8.18 13.94
N ASN A 66 2.06 7.65 15.03
CA ASN A 66 0.95 8.29 15.76
C ASN A 66 1.36 9.08 17.01
N ARG A 67 2.64 9.47 17.21
CA ARG A 67 3.06 10.06 18.48
C ARG A 67 3.81 11.39 18.33
N ILE A 68 3.35 12.37 19.13
CA ILE A 68 3.93 13.73 19.31
C ILE A 68 5.14 13.71 20.28
N TYR A 69 5.77 12.56 20.51
CA TYR A 69 6.85 12.40 21.48
C TYR A 69 8.24 12.40 20.80
N GLU A 70 9.28 12.64 21.59
CA GLU A 70 10.65 12.59 21.12
C GLU A 70 10.99 11.23 20.46
N LYS A 71 11.65 11.26 19.30
CA LYS A 71 11.95 10.09 18.44
C LYS A 71 12.56 8.91 19.21
N ALA A 72 13.44 9.16 20.16
CA ALA A 72 14.10 8.13 20.97
C ALA A 72 13.12 7.35 21.86
N GLN A 73 12.19 8.05 22.55
CA GLN A 73 11.21 7.40 23.45
C GLN A 73 10.20 6.54 22.66
N VAL A 74 9.89 6.95 21.42
CA VAL A 74 8.99 6.19 20.54
C VAL A 74 9.65 4.91 20.07
N THR A 75 10.93 4.96 19.72
CA THR A 75 11.70 3.78 19.31
C THR A 75 11.83 2.76 20.43
N ASP A 76 12.16 3.19 21.66
CA ASP A 76 12.23 2.30 22.82
C ASP A 76 10.88 1.64 23.14
N TYR A 77 9.80 2.39 23.00
CA TYR A 77 8.46 1.85 23.19
C TYR A 77 8.14 0.80 22.12
N ALA A 78 8.44 1.08 20.84
CA ALA A 78 8.23 0.15 19.74
C ALA A 78 9.03 -1.15 19.94
N VAL A 79 10.31 -1.04 20.31
CA VAL A 79 11.18 -2.19 20.63
C VAL A 79 10.56 -3.05 21.75
N ASN A 80 10.04 -2.43 22.81
CA ASN A 80 9.43 -3.16 23.92
C ASN A 80 8.14 -3.87 23.50
N GLU A 81 7.28 -3.24 22.67
CA GLU A 81 6.05 -3.85 22.18
C GLU A 81 6.35 -5.02 21.23
N LEU A 82 7.33 -4.87 20.33
CA LEU A 82 7.76 -5.96 19.47
C LEU A 82 8.29 -7.16 20.29
N LYS A 83 9.12 -6.91 21.31
CA LYS A 83 9.61 -7.97 22.21
C LYS A 83 8.48 -8.70 22.94
N LYS A 84 7.46 -7.98 23.42
CA LYS A 84 6.28 -8.58 24.08
C LYS A 84 5.44 -9.42 23.10
N GLY A 85 5.36 -8.99 21.84
CA GLY A 85 4.61 -9.66 20.80
C GLY A 85 5.32 -10.89 20.20
N ARG A 86 6.62 -11.07 20.46
CA ARG A 86 7.44 -12.16 19.94
C ARG A 86 6.86 -13.54 20.27
N GLY A 87 6.61 -14.36 19.26
CA GLY A 87 6.05 -15.70 19.39
C GLY A 87 4.55 -15.76 19.75
N THR A 88 3.91 -14.59 19.92
CA THR A 88 2.46 -14.49 20.17
C THR A 88 1.77 -13.71 19.06
N GLN A 89 1.99 -12.45 18.95
CA GLN A 89 1.46 -11.63 17.86
C GLN A 89 2.30 -11.80 16.60
N PHE A 90 3.62 -11.80 16.75
CA PHE A 90 4.58 -11.80 15.65
C PHE A 90 5.37 -13.10 15.57
N ASP A 91 5.81 -13.43 14.37
CA ASP A 91 6.77 -14.48 14.10
C ASP A 91 8.07 -14.22 14.88
N PRO A 92 8.60 -15.20 15.65
CA PRO A 92 9.79 -14.99 16.47
C PRO A 92 11.02 -14.58 15.64
N TYR A 93 11.23 -15.21 14.49
CA TYR A 93 12.37 -14.94 13.62
C TYR A 93 12.27 -13.52 13.02
N LEU A 94 11.12 -13.17 12.46
CA LEU A 94 10.90 -11.84 11.91
C LEU A 94 10.97 -10.74 12.97
N THR A 95 10.56 -11.04 14.20
CA THR A 95 10.72 -10.11 15.31
C THR A 95 12.18 -9.85 15.61
N ASP A 96 13.01 -10.90 15.67
CA ASP A 96 14.44 -10.76 15.92
C ASP A 96 15.13 -9.95 14.81
N VAL A 97 14.80 -10.22 13.54
CA VAL A 97 15.29 -9.44 12.39
C VAL A 97 14.86 -7.95 12.47
N MET A 98 13.61 -7.68 12.80
CA MET A 98 13.12 -6.30 12.93
C MET A 98 13.80 -5.55 14.06
N LEU A 99 14.04 -6.22 15.20
CA LEU A 99 14.78 -5.63 16.32
C LEU A 99 16.23 -5.32 15.95
N GLU A 100 16.88 -6.19 15.18
CA GLU A 100 18.23 -5.95 14.65
C GLU A 100 18.28 -4.74 13.71
N ILE A 101 17.32 -4.63 12.79
CA ILE A 101 17.19 -3.49 11.87
C ILE A 101 17.06 -2.18 12.66
N ILE A 102 16.19 -2.15 13.68
CA ILE A 102 15.97 -0.96 14.52
C ILE A 102 17.24 -0.60 15.31
N GLN A 103 17.93 -1.61 15.90
CA GLN A 103 19.15 -1.40 16.69
C GLN A 103 20.33 -0.89 15.84
N ASN A 104 20.39 -1.29 14.58
CA ASN A 104 21.40 -0.82 13.63
C ASN A 104 21.14 0.60 13.12
N GLY A 105 20.11 1.28 13.63
CA GLY A 105 19.81 2.66 13.30
C GLY A 105 19.25 2.84 11.89
N PHE A 106 18.56 1.83 11.35
CA PHE A 106 17.91 1.95 10.04
C PHE A 106 16.90 3.10 10.07
N GLU A 107 17.14 4.09 9.24
CA GLU A 107 16.16 5.16 8.94
C GLU A 107 15.55 4.90 7.57
N PHE A 108 14.25 5.22 7.41
CA PHE A 108 13.56 5.08 6.12
C PHE A 108 14.19 5.93 4.99
N THR A 109 15.09 6.85 5.35
CA THR A 109 15.90 7.63 4.43
C THR A 109 17.10 6.85 3.85
N ASP A 110 17.44 5.70 4.45
CA ASP A 110 18.56 4.85 4.03
C ASP A 110 18.19 3.84 2.93
N PHE A 111 17.03 3.99 2.29
CA PHE A 111 16.87 3.33 1.01
C PHE A 111 18.05 3.75 0.13
N PRO A 112 18.78 2.77 -0.45
CA PRO A 112 19.75 3.12 -1.46
C PRO A 112 19.01 4.01 -2.44
N GLN A 113 19.36 5.29 -2.49
CA GLN A 113 18.97 6.13 -3.58
C GLN A 113 19.49 5.36 -4.79
N PHE A 114 18.58 4.74 -5.53
CA PHE A 114 18.94 4.30 -6.86
C PHE A 114 19.47 5.57 -7.49
N GLU A 115 20.78 5.64 -7.70
CA GLU A 115 21.35 6.65 -8.56
C GLU A 115 20.64 6.46 -9.89
N PHE A 116 19.60 7.23 -10.07
CA PHE A 116 18.97 7.38 -11.36
C PHE A 116 20.05 8.02 -12.22
N ASP A 117 20.56 7.27 -13.15
CA ASP A 117 21.41 7.80 -14.19
C ASP A 117 20.51 8.73 -15.05
N GLU A 118 20.49 10.02 -14.64
CA GLU A 118 19.62 11.03 -15.26
C GLU A 118 19.84 11.13 -16.77
N GLU A 119 21.04 10.79 -17.28
CA GLU A 119 21.31 10.80 -18.74
C GLU A 119 20.75 9.55 -19.43
N ALA A 120 20.76 8.38 -18.78
CA ALA A 120 20.15 7.16 -19.32
C ALA A 120 18.62 7.20 -19.21
N GLU A 121 18.07 7.86 -18.18
CA GLU A 121 16.63 8.03 -18.03
C GLU A 121 16.06 9.18 -18.86
N GLN A 122 16.75 10.30 -19.04
CA GLN A 122 16.25 11.34 -19.95
C GLN A 122 16.03 10.81 -21.37
N LYS A 123 16.81 9.82 -21.81
CA LYS A 123 16.61 9.16 -23.10
C LYS A 123 15.46 8.14 -23.09
N LYS A 124 15.28 7.40 -21.98
CA LYS A 124 14.13 6.49 -21.77
C LYS A 124 12.87 7.26 -21.40
N THR A 125 12.97 8.30 -20.58
CA THR A 125 11.87 9.18 -20.19
C THR A 125 11.30 9.90 -21.41
N SER A 126 12.16 10.36 -22.34
CA SER A 126 11.67 11.00 -23.57
C SER A 126 10.87 10.04 -24.47
N GLU A 127 11.23 8.76 -24.55
CA GLU A 127 10.45 7.74 -25.28
C GLU A 127 9.22 7.29 -24.47
N THR A 128 9.34 7.17 -23.15
CA THR A 128 8.25 6.80 -22.24
C THR A 128 7.30 7.98 -22.05
N ASP A 129 7.79 9.20 -21.91
CA ASP A 129 6.97 10.42 -21.85
C ASP A 129 6.29 10.70 -23.20
N ALA A 130 6.95 10.46 -24.33
CA ALA A 130 6.31 10.52 -25.64
C ALA A 130 5.21 9.46 -25.78
N PHE A 131 5.43 8.24 -25.27
CA PHE A 131 4.44 7.18 -25.22
C PHE A 131 3.32 7.49 -24.22
N ILE A 132 3.65 7.97 -23.00
CA ILE A 132 2.67 8.40 -22.00
C ILE A 132 1.88 9.60 -22.50
N VAL A 133 2.53 10.60 -23.09
CA VAL A 133 1.86 11.76 -23.69
C VAL A 133 1.02 11.34 -24.90
N GLU A 134 1.46 10.38 -25.72
CA GLU A 134 0.66 9.85 -26.83
C GLU A 134 -0.51 8.99 -26.31
N VAL A 135 -0.29 8.17 -25.28
CA VAL A 135 -1.35 7.42 -24.58
C VAL A 135 -2.31 8.38 -23.85
N CYS A 136 -1.79 9.41 -23.16
CA CYS A 136 -2.63 10.44 -22.54
C CYS A 136 -3.39 11.27 -23.57
N LYS A 137 -2.79 11.65 -24.70
CA LYS A 137 -3.50 12.36 -25.79
C LYS A 137 -4.53 11.50 -26.50
N LYS A 138 -4.25 10.19 -26.69
CA LYS A 138 -5.26 9.24 -27.19
C LYS A 138 -6.36 9.01 -26.15
N THR A 139 -6.02 8.93 -24.84
CA THR A 139 -7.00 8.80 -23.77
C THR A 139 -7.79 10.08 -23.56
N GLU A 140 -7.23 11.29 -23.70
CA GLU A 140 -8.03 12.53 -23.61
C GLU A 140 -9.08 12.65 -24.71
N THR A 141 -8.79 12.15 -25.92
CA THR A 141 -9.78 12.14 -27.02
C THR A 141 -10.81 11.00 -26.91
N ASP A 142 -10.45 9.89 -26.26
CA ASP A 142 -11.32 8.73 -26.06
C ASP A 142 -11.99 8.70 -24.67
N LEU A 143 -11.41 9.34 -23.64
CA LEU A 143 -11.90 9.40 -22.25
C LEU A 143 -13.26 10.12 -22.13
N HIS A 144 -13.57 11.04 -23.03
CA HIS A 144 -14.89 11.65 -23.07
C HIS A 144 -16.00 10.70 -23.64
N LYS A 145 -15.62 9.48 -24.06
CA LYS A 145 -16.55 8.49 -24.64
C LYS A 145 -16.59 7.13 -23.95
N THR A 146 -15.72 6.85 -22.96
CA THR A 146 -15.60 5.50 -22.41
C THR A 146 -16.03 5.42 -20.95
N LYS A 147 -16.71 4.33 -20.61
CA LYS A 147 -17.15 3.93 -19.26
C LYS A 147 -16.00 3.53 -18.32
N ASP A 148 -14.77 3.98 -18.58
CA ASP A 148 -13.55 3.46 -17.95
C ASP A 148 -13.01 4.33 -16.82
N VAL A 149 -13.65 5.48 -16.58
CA VAL A 149 -13.30 6.40 -15.49
C VAL A 149 -14.48 6.65 -14.57
N ASP A 150 -14.19 6.88 -13.31
CA ASP A 150 -15.17 7.31 -12.32
C ASP A 150 -15.60 8.76 -12.59
N SER A 151 -16.91 8.99 -12.65
CA SER A 151 -17.46 10.28 -13.04
C SER A 151 -17.22 11.39 -12.04
N LEU A 152 -16.98 11.07 -10.77
CA LEU A 152 -16.72 12.05 -9.71
C LEU A 152 -15.26 12.47 -9.68
N THR A 153 -14.37 11.50 -9.74
CA THR A 153 -12.93 11.72 -9.55
C THR A 153 -12.16 11.79 -10.86
N GLY A 154 -12.70 11.26 -11.96
CA GLY A 154 -11.99 11.11 -13.22
C GLY A 154 -10.79 10.13 -13.15
N LEU A 155 -10.63 9.39 -12.06
CA LEU A 155 -9.67 8.31 -11.97
C LEU A 155 -10.20 7.07 -12.68
N LEU A 156 -9.31 6.15 -13.04
CA LEU A 156 -9.72 4.89 -13.65
C LEU A 156 -10.65 4.12 -12.71
N ILE A 157 -11.72 3.57 -13.27
CA ILE A 157 -12.50 2.58 -12.54
C ILE A 157 -11.64 1.34 -12.32
N ARG A 158 -12.01 0.55 -11.31
CA ARG A 158 -11.27 -0.64 -10.88
C ARG A 158 -10.85 -1.54 -12.04
N LYS A 159 -11.77 -1.89 -12.93
CA LYS A 159 -11.50 -2.81 -14.06
C LYS A 159 -10.45 -2.27 -15.02
N SER A 160 -10.50 -0.99 -15.32
CA SER A 160 -9.57 -0.34 -16.24
C SER A 160 -8.19 -0.20 -15.60
N PHE A 161 -8.14 0.13 -14.30
CA PHE A 161 -6.91 0.12 -13.52
C PHE A 161 -6.25 -1.28 -13.49
N GLU A 162 -7.00 -2.33 -13.17
CA GLU A 162 -6.53 -3.72 -13.15
C GLU A 162 -5.92 -4.13 -14.50
N ASN A 163 -6.59 -3.79 -15.60
CA ASN A 163 -6.10 -4.09 -16.94
C ASN A 163 -4.80 -3.35 -17.26
N GLN A 164 -4.69 -2.06 -16.89
CA GLN A 164 -3.48 -1.28 -17.13
C GLN A 164 -2.30 -1.80 -16.32
N VAL A 165 -2.51 -2.12 -15.03
CA VAL A 165 -1.46 -2.70 -14.18
C VAL A 165 -0.97 -4.03 -14.74
N ASN A 166 -1.88 -4.93 -15.13
CA ASN A 166 -1.50 -6.21 -15.72
C ASN A 166 -0.72 -6.01 -17.03
N THR A 167 -1.19 -5.14 -17.92
CA THR A 167 -0.49 -4.82 -19.16
C THR A 167 0.92 -4.24 -18.91
N TYR A 168 1.05 -3.38 -17.90
CA TYR A 168 2.35 -2.84 -17.51
C TYR A 168 3.30 -3.92 -16.98
N LEU A 169 2.81 -4.83 -16.14
CA LEU A 169 3.59 -5.89 -15.51
C LEU A 169 3.88 -7.07 -16.46
N ASP A 170 3.13 -7.23 -17.55
CA ASP A 170 3.41 -8.25 -18.59
C ASP A 170 4.79 -8.06 -19.24
N ASN A 171 5.33 -6.84 -19.21
CA ASN A 171 6.71 -6.61 -19.60
C ASN A 171 7.64 -6.92 -18.42
N SER A 172 8.45 -7.96 -18.55
CA SER A 172 9.37 -8.43 -17.51
C SER A 172 10.43 -7.42 -17.04
N LEU A 173 10.62 -6.34 -17.79
CA LEU A 173 11.54 -5.25 -17.44
C LEU A 173 10.86 -4.16 -16.58
N ASN A 174 9.53 -4.12 -16.56
CA ASN A 174 8.80 -3.11 -15.80
C ASN A 174 8.80 -3.47 -14.31
N ARG A 175 9.07 -2.46 -13.50
CA ARG A 175 9.00 -2.55 -12.03
C ARG A 175 8.16 -1.39 -11.53
N GLY A 176 7.47 -1.59 -10.41
CA GLY A 176 6.65 -0.54 -9.82
C GLY A 176 6.38 -0.80 -8.35
N VAL A 177 5.93 0.24 -7.67
CA VAL A 177 5.39 0.15 -6.31
C VAL A 177 3.90 0.47 -6.41
N MET A 178 3.07 -0.32 -5.74
CA MET A 178 1.65 -0.06 -5.66
C MET A 178 1.30 0.37 -4.25
N PHE A 179 0.55 1.47 -4.17
CA PHE A 179 0.00 1.98 -2.92
C PHE A 179 -1.50 1.71 -2.89
N LEU A 180 -1.97 1.14 -1.79
CA LEU A 180 -3.39 1.07 -1.48
C LEU A 180 -3.66 2.10 -0.38
N MET A 181 -4.55 3.06 -0.67
CA MET A 181 -4.94 4.11 0.26
C MET A 181 -6.41 3.97 0.61
N ASP A 182 -6.74 4.25 1.86
CA ASP A 182 -8.11 4.36 2.35
C ASP A 182 -8.28 5.68 3.10
N VAL A 183 -9.50 6.20 3.10
CA VAL A 183 -9.84 7.43 3.83
C VAL A 183 -10.43 7.06 5.17
N ASP A 184 -9.66 7.29 6.24
CA ASP A 184 -10.11 7.03 7.59
C ASP A 184 -11.38 7.81 7.93
N ASN A 185 -12.30 7.13 8.60
CA ASN A 185 -13.55 7.72 9.07
C ASN A 185 -14.41 8.39 7.98
N PHE A 186 -14.28 8.00 6.71
CA PHE A 186 -15.04 8.59 5.61
C PHE A 186 -16.56 8.55 5.84
N LEU A 187 -17.06 7.46 6.44
CA LEU A 187 -18.47 7.35 6.84
C LEU A 187 -18.88 8.42 7.86
N TYR A 188 -17.97 8.78 8.79
CA TYR A 188 -18.21 9.85 9.77
C TYR A 188 -18.33 11.21 9.06
N VAL A 189 -17.49 11.47 8.08
CA VAL A 189 -17.56 12.70 7.27
C VAL A 189 -18.93 12.80 6.60
N ASN A 190 -19.34 11.75 5.88
CA ASN A 190 -20.62 11.73 5.19
C ASN A 190 -21.81 11.92 6.14
N LYS A 191 -21.74 11.28 7.32
CA LYS A 191 -22.81 11.35 8.32
C LYS A 191 -22.95 12.74 8.97
N ASN A 192 -21.82 13.42 9.23
CA ASN A 192 -21.84 14.69 9.99
C ASN A 192 -21.80 15.93 9.10
N TYR A 193 -21.22 15.84 7.90
CA TYR A 193 -21.02 16.97 6.99
C TYR A 193 -21.74 16.80 5.65
N GLY A 194 -22.40 15.65 5.44
CA GLY A 194 -23.14 15.33 4.22
C GLY A 194 -22.26 14.77 3.10
N HIS A 195 -22.92 14.15 2.11
CA HIS A 195 -22.23 13.48 0.99
C HIS A 195 -21.43 14.47 0.13
N ILE A 196 -21.87 15.72 -0.01
CA ILE A 196 -21.14 16.74 -0.77
C ILE A 196 -19.75 17.00 -0.17
N ALA A 197 -19.63 17.01 1.17
CA ALA A 197 -18.34 17.16 1.83
C ALA A 197 -17.44 15.93 1.62
N GLY A 198 -18.01 14.74 1.64
CA GLY A 198 -17.30 13.51 1.30
C GLY A 198 -16.81 13.51 -0.15
N ASP A 199 -17.66 13.88 -1.09
CA ASP A 199 -17.31 13.98 -2.50
C ASP A 199 -16.15 14.97 -2.73
N HIS A 200 -16.16 16.11 -2.04
CA HIS A 200 -15.05 17.07 -2.08
C HIS A 200 -13.73 16.47 -1.57
N ILE A 201 -13.76 15.67 -0.50
CA ILE A 201 -12.56 15.01 0.03
C ILE A 201 -12.00 14.03 -0.99
N ILE A 202 -12.85 13.20 -1.59
CA ILE A 202 -12.44 12.22 -2.61
C ILE A 202 -11.88 12.93 -3.85
N CYS A 203 -12.52 14.00 -4.32
CA CYS A 203 -12.01 14.80 -5.44
C CYS A 203 -10.63 15.38 -5.14
N ARG A 204 -10.44 15.99 -3.95
CA ARG A 204 -9.14 16.54 -3.53
C ARG A 204 -8.06 15.48 -3.46
N LEU A 205 -8.39 14.28 -2.95
CA LEU A 205 -7.45 13.15 -2.94
C LEU A 205 -7.07 12.73 -4.36
N ALA A 206 -8.06 12.62 -5.26
CA ALA A 206 -7.83 12.29 -6.66
C ALA A 206 -6.94 13.33 -7.36
N ASP A 207 -7.15 14.61 -7.09
CA ASP A 207 -6.32 15.69 -7.64
C ASP A 207 -4.89 15.63 -7.12
N THR A 208 -4.72 15.28 -5.84
CA THR A 208 -3.39 15.10 -5.24
C THR A 208 -2.66 13.92 -5.89
N ILE A 209 -3.34 12.79 -6.12
CA ILE A 209 -2.76 11.61 -6.78
C ILE A 209 -2.32 11.94 -8.22
N ARG A 210 -3.07 12.78 -8.95
CA ARG A 210 -2.71 13.18 -10.33
C ARG A 210 -1.54 14.16 -10.40
N ALA A 211 -1.31 14.91 -9.32
CA ALA A 211 -0.26 15.94 -9.29
C ALA A 211 1.14 15.35 -9.04
N HIS A 212 1.22 14.08 -8.70
CA HIS A 212 2.44 13.32 -8.40
C HIS A 212 2.56 12.07 -9.26
#